data_8962e17c5e2ad03b8ffdd153863e1611
#
_entry.id   8962e17c5e2ad03b8ffdd153863e1611
#
_cell.length_a   1.000
_cell.length_b   1.000
_cell.length_c   1.000
_cell.angle_alpha   90.00
_cell.angle_beta   90.00
_cell.angle_gamma   90.00
#
_symmetry.space_group_name_H-M   'P 1'
#
loop_
_entity.id
_entity.type
_entity.pdbx_description
1 polymer ?
#
loop_
_entity_poly.entity_id
_entity_poly.type
_entity_poly.pdbx_seq_one_letter_code
_entity_poly.pdbx_strand_id
1 'polypeptide(L)'
;MGLMMVLQGCNSDKDILVNINTQFGTIKVLLYNETPLHKKNFIELVKAGKYDSTLWHRVMKGFMVQGGNVNQKEGTQESLEDRIPAEIISGFMHTKGALAAARQPDQANPKKMSSASQFYIVHGKIFSKEELTIDQFALNQGLSELMKNPSYDTIAQQFINLKRGNKIEEMNQLALRYVELVESVQGVSLRKNMALDRLEAYTTLGGAPHLDNEYTIFGRVVAGLEVVDQIASVSVGRANQPIEELFMTMEIEEVPKKEITEKYGYIYPEESL
;
A
#
# COMPACT_ATOMS: atom_id res chain seq x y z
N MET A 1 43.97 -35.72 -22.24
CA MET A 1 42.91 -34.86 -22.80
C MET A 1 41.77 -34.86 -21.77
N GLY A 2 41.78 -33.86 -20.91
CA GLY A 2 40.75 -33.70 -19.87
C GLY A 2 39.65 -32.78 -20.40
N LEU A 3 38.43 -33.31 -20.48
CA LEU A 3 37.24 -32.56 -20.91
C LEU A 3 36.77 -31.75 -19.69
N MET A 4 37.03 -30.47 -19.72
CA MET A 4 36.56 -29.50 -18.72
C MET A 4 35.08 -29.22 -18.98
N MET A 5 34.15 -29.89 -18.26
CA MET A 5 32.74 -29.55 -18.25
C MET A 5 32.61 -28.19 -17.57
N VAL A 6 32.39 -27.16 -18.35
CA VAL A 6 31.90 -25.87 -17.87
C VAL A 6 30.44 -26.07 -17.48
N LEU A 7 30.20 -26.21 -16.18
CA LEU A 7 28.85 -26.02 -15.60
C LEU A 7 28.45 -24.56 -15.83
N GLN A 8 27.79 -24.30 -16.96
CA GLN A 8 27.01 -23.05 -17.10
C GLN A 8 25.94 -23.08 -16.03
N GLY A 9 26.15 -22.30 -14.95
CA GLY A 9 25.11 -21.97 -14.03
C GLY A 9 23.99 -21.30 -14.81
N CYS A 10 22.86 -21.97 -14.92
CA CYS A 10 21.62 -21.37 -15.38
C CYS A 10 21.21 -20.29 -14.33
N ASN A 11 21.80 -19.11 -14.42
CA ASN A 11 21.20 -17.92 -13.86
C ASN A 11 20.02 -17.64 -14.79
N SER A 12 18.81 -18.06 -14.39
CA SER A 12 17.64 -17.86 -15.23
C SER A 12 17.41 -16.35 -15.33
N ASP A 13 17.64 -15.80 -16.51
CA ASP A 13 17.34 -14.40 -16.87
C ASP A 13 15.82 -14.13 -16.87
N LYS A 14 15.08 -14.92 -16.12
CA LYS A 14 13.64 -14.87 -15.95
C LYS A 14 13.27 -14.44 -14.55
N ASP A 15 12.13 -13.80 -14.44
CA ASP A 15 11.47 -13.52 -13.17
C ASP A 15 10.01 -13.99 -13.22
N ILE A 16 9.35 -13.92 -12.07
CA ILE A 16 7.99 -14.41 -11.89
C ILE A 16 7.04 -13.23 -11.86
N LEU A 17 6.09 -13.22 -12.78
CA LEU A 17 4.87 -12.44 -12.68
C LEU A 17 3.75 -13.31 -12.11
N VAL A 18 2.91 -12.73 -11.28
CA VAL A 18 1.65 -13.35 -10.87
C VAL A 18 0.50 -12.60 -11.54
N ASN A 19 -0.34 -13.34 -12.26
CA ASN A 19 -1.56 -12.85 -12.85
C ASN A 19 -2.70 -13.05 -11.84
N ILE A 20 -3.27 -11.96 -11.34
CA ILE A 20 -4.45 -11.98 -10.47
C ILE A 20 -5.66 -11.70 -11.34
N ASN A 21 -6.44 -12.73 -11.63
CA ASN A 21 -7.62 -12.64 -12.49
C ASN A 21 -8.85 -12.29 -11.67
N THR A 22 -9.63 -11.34 -12.15
CA THR A 22 -10.85 -10.84 -11.54
C THR A 22 -11.95 -10.68 -12.58
N GLN A 23 -13.18 -10.43 -12.16
CA GLN A 23 -14.27 -10.10 -13.09
C GLN A 23 -14.06 -8.80 -13.88
N PHE A 24 -13.15 -7.91 -13.43
CA PHE A 24 -12.81 -6.65 -14.09
C PHE A 24 -11.59 -6.75 -15.02
N GLY A 25 -10.91 -7.89 -15.03
CA GLY A 25 -9.69 -8.12 -15.81
C GLY A 25 -8.56 -8.70 -14.95
N THR A 26 -7.36 -8.67 -15.52
CA THR A 26 -6.16 -9.25 -14.91
C THR A 26 -5.23 -8.15 -14.38
N ILE A 27 -4.80 -8.28 -13.13
CA ILE A 27 -3.73 -7.48 -12.52
C ILE A 27 -2.46 -8.31 -12.60
N LYS A 28 -1.39 -7.77 -13.22
CA LYS A 28 -0.08 -8.42 -13.24
C LYS A 28 0.82 -7.81 -12.17
N VAL A 29 1.36 -8.63 -11.29
CA VAL A 29 2.26 -8.20 -10.22
C VAL A 29 3.63 -8.83 -10.38
N LEU A 30 4.67 -8.02 -10.20
CA LEU A 30 6.06 -8.46 -10.09
C LEU A 30 6.42 -8.56 -8.60
N LEU A 31 7.04 -9.68 -8.20
CA LEU A 31 7.46 -9.93 -6.82
C LEU A 31 8.93 -9.58 -6.62
N TYR A 32 9.26 -8.90 -5.53
CA TYR A 32 10.61 -8.42 -5.23
C TYR A 32 11.53 -9.51 -4.66
N ASN A 33 12.78 -9.53 -5.11
CA ASN A 33 13.80 -10.45 -4.62
C ASN A 33 14.31 -10.06 -3.23
N GLU A 34 14.20 -8.80 -2.88
CA GLU A 34 14.61 -8.21 -1.59
C GLU A 34 13.73 -8.66 -0.42
N THR A 35 12.58 -9.26 -0.73
CA THR A 35 11.66 -9.83 0.27
C THR A 35 11.42 -11.32 0.02
N PRO A 36 12.48 -12.15 0.13
CA PRO A 36 12.47 -13.55 -0.33
C PRO A 36 11.47 -14.44 0.43
N LEU A 37 11.21 -14.19 1.70
CA LEU A 37 10.24 -14.98 2.47
C LEU A 37 8.82 -14.75 1.97
N HIS A 38 8.43 -13.48 1.76
CA HIS A 38 7.12 -13.14 1.21
C HIS A 38 6.97 -13.62 -0.23
N LYS A 39 8.00 -13.40 -1.08
CA LYS A 39 8.01 -13.87 -2.47
C LYS A 39 7.80 -15.38 -2.55
N LYS A 40 8.59 -16.16 -1.80
CA LYS A 40 8.51 -17.62 -1.76
C LYS A 40 7.13 -18.09 -1.32
N ASN A 41 6.65 -17.60 -0.18
CA ASN A 41 5.35 -17.99 0.37
C ASN A 41 4.20 -17.66 -0.60
N PHE A 42 4.20 -16.46 -1.18
CA PHE A 42 3.15 -16.05 -2.13
C PHE A 42 3.12 -16.97 -3.35
N ILE A 43 4.29 -17.28 -3.93
CA ILE A 43 4.42 -18.21 -5.06
C ILE A 43 3.90 -19.61 -4.69
N GLU A 44 4.25 -20.14 -3.52
CA GLU A 44 3.80 -21.45 -3.06
C GLU A 44 2.28 -21.53 -2.91
N LEU A 45 1.65 -20.49 -2.35
CA LEU A 45 0.20 -20.41 -2.23
C LEU A 45 -0.49 -20.29 -3.60
N VAL A 46 0.06 -19.52 -4.53
CA VAL A 46 -0.46 -19.43 -5.90
C VAL A 46 -0.37 -20.79 -6.59
N LYS A 47 0.80 -21.45 -6.56
CA LYS A 47 1.01 -22.79 -7.16
C LYS A 47 0.07 -23.85 -6.59
N ALA A 48 -0.26 -23.74 -5.32
CA ALA A 48 -1.18 -24.64 -4.63
C ALA A 48 -2.67 -24.31 -4.87
N GLY A 49 -3.00 -23.27 -5.67
CA GLY A 49 -4.36 -22.83 -5.93
C GLY A 49 -5.08 -22.30 -4.67
N LYS A 50 -4.34 -21.93 -3.63
CA LYS A 50 -4.93 -21.49 -2.36
C LYS A 50 -5.69 -20.17 -2.49
N TYR A 51 -5.26 -19.28 -3.39
CA TYR A 51 -5.92 -18.01 -3.64
C TYR A 51 -7.19 -18.11 -4.50
N ASP A 52 -7.37 -19.22 -5.22
CA ASP A 52 -8.53 -19.38 -6.09
C ASP A 52 -9.83 -19.32 -5.28
N SER A 53 -10.76 -18.50 -5.76
CA SER A 53 -12.03 -18.20 -5.07
C SER A 53 -11.88 -17.52 -3.70
N THR A 54 -10.72 -16.91 -3.38
CA THR A 54 -10.64 -15.95 -2.27
C THR A 54 -11.23 -14.61 -2.67
N LEU A 55 -11.62 -13.81 -1.67
CA LEU A 55 -12.31 -12.54 -1.87
C LEU A 55 -11.38 -11.34 -1.75
N TRP A 56 -11.72 -10.27 -2.49
CA TRP A 56 -11.38 -8.91 -2.10
C TRP A 56 -12.32 -8.49 -0.97
N HIS A 57 -11.95 -8.76 0.26
CA HIS A 57 -12.85 -8.65 1.42
C HIS A 57 -12.86 -7.28 2.09
N ARG A 58 -11.95 -6.36 1.70
CA ARG A 58 -11.91 -4.99 2.20
C ARG A 58 -11.41 -4.03 1.12
N VAL A 59 -12.23 -3.05 0.78
CA VAL A 59 -11.94 -2.08 -0.27
C VAL A 59 -12.13 -0.66 0.26
N MET A 60 -11.08 0.14 0.18
CA MET A 60 -11.11 1.55 0.60
C MET A 60 -10.56 2.43 -0.52
N LYS A 61 -11.46 3.10 -1.23
CA LYS A 61 -11.11 4.06 -2.29
C LYS A 61 -10.18 5.14 -1.74
N GLY A 62 -9.13 5.47 -2.47
CA GLY A 62 -8.10 6.42 -2.03
C GLY A 62 -7.08 5.83 -1.07
N PHE A 63 -7.19 4.54 -0.71
CA PHE A 63 -6.27 3.88 0.21
C PHE A 63 -5.76 2.54 -0.36
N MET A 64 -6.54 1.46 -0.31
CA MET A 64 -6.09 0.14 -0.76
C MET A 64 -7.26 -0.81 -1.08
N VAL A 65 -6.97 -1.88 -1.80
CA VAL A 65 -7.82 -3.05 -1.96
C VAL A 65 -7.13 -4.25 -1.33
N GLN A 66 -7.79 -4.95 -0.40
CA GLN A 66 -7.23 -6.05 0.39
C GLN A 66 -7.98 -7.35 0.14
N GLY A 67 -7.23 -8.44 -0.06
CA GLY A 67 -7.79 -9.75 -0.35
C GLY A 67 -6.90 -10.90 0.11
N GLY A 68 -7.18 -12.10 -0.43
CA GLY A 68 -6.35 -13.29 -0.26
C GLY A 68 -6.46 -13.95 1.11
N ASN A 69 -7.59 -13.80 1.82
CA ASN A 69 -7.79 -14.48 3.11
C ASN A 69 -8.12 -15.97 2.90
N VAL A 70 -7.06 -16.80 2.76
CA VAL A 70 -7.17 -18.25 2.57
C VAL A 70 -7.87 -18.91 3.77
N ASN A 71 -7.54 -18.49 4.98
CA ASN A 71 -8.13 -19.04 6.20
C ASN A 71 -9.64 -18.82 6.25
N GLN A 72 -10.13 -17.67 5.83
CA GLN A 72 -11.58 -17.42 5.74
C GLN A 72 -12.26 -18.37 4.74
N LYS A 73 -11.63 -18.58 3.56
CA LYS A 73 -12.15 -19.52 2.55
C LYS A 73 -12.17 -20.96 3.07
N GLU A 74 -11.15 -21.38 3.81
CA GLU A 74 -11.02 -22.74 4.34
C GLU A 74 -11.74 -22.96 5.67
N GLY A 75 -12.32 -21.90 6.27
CA GLY A 75 -12.98 -21.98 7.58
C GLY A 75 -12.00 -22.22 8.73
N THR A 76 -10.74 -21.83 8.57
CA THR A 76 -9.67 -21.97 9.55
C THR A 76 -9.27 -20.62 10.16
N GLN A 77 -8.33 -20.62 11.09
CA GLN A 77 -7.72 -19.41 11.66
C GLN A 77 -6.23 -19.45 11.48
N GLU A 78 -5.62 -18.30 11.14
CA GLU A 78 -4.17 -18.15 11.04
C GLU A 78 -3.54 -18.24 12.43
N SER A 79 -2.61 -19.19 12.61
CA SER A 79 -1.82 -19.28 13.83
C SER A 79 -0.66 -18.27 13.83
N LEU A 80 -0.01 -18.08 14.98
CA LEU A 80 1.19 -17.24 15.06
C LEU A 80 2.37 -17.85 14.29
N GLU A 81 2.43 -19.17 14.20
CA GLU A 81 3.50 -19.92 13.53
C GLU A 81 3.40 -19.82 12.01
N ASP A 82 2.18 -19.60 11.48
CA ASP A 82 1.97 -19.41 10.04
C ASP A 82 2.48 -18.05 9.56
N ARG A 83 2.63 -17.06 10.45
CA ARG A 83 2.98 -15.69 10.08
C ARG A 83 4.40 -15.56 9.56
N ILE A 84 4.59 -14.67 8.61
CA ILE A 84 5.88 -14.39 7.99
C ILE A 84 6.59 -13.28 8.77
N PRO A 85 7.87 -13.47 9.16
CA PRO A 85 8.68 -12.38 9.70
C PRO A 85 8.66 -11.16 8.77
N ALA A 86 8.61 -9.96 9.36
CA ALA A 86 8.62 -8.73 8.57
C ALA A 86 9.92 -8.59 7.75
N GLU A 87 9.79 -8.23 6.47
CA GLU A 87 10.88 -7.90 5.57
C GLU A 87 10.71 -6.45 5.11
N ILE A 88 10.83 -5.52 6.07
CA ILE A 88 10.64 -4.09 5.82
C ILE A 88 11.93 -3.51 5.27
N ILE A 89 11.92 -3.15 3.98
CA ILE A 89 13.07 -2.59 3.26
C ILE A 89 12.98 -1.07 3.27
N SER A 90 14.01 -0.42 3.81
CA SER A 90 14.13 1.03 3.78
C SER A 90 14.20 1.52 2.32
N GLY A 91 13.42 2.53 1.99
CA GLY A 91 13.34 3.04 0.62
C GLY A 91 12.18 2.46 -0.21
N PHE A 92 11.59 1.34 0.18
CA PHE A 92 10.34 0.91 -0.45
C PHE A 92 9.19 1.80 0.01
N MET A 93 8.36 2.22 -0.95
CA MET A 93 7.29 3.18 -0.74
C MET A 93 5.93 2.59 -1.11
N HIS A 94 4.92 2.86 -0.29
CA HIS A 94 3.53 2.47 -0.57
C HIS A 94 2.90 3.39 -1.62
N THR A 95 3.56 3.51 -2.78
CA THR A 95 3.00 4.23 -3.93
C THR A 95 1.85 3.45 -4.56
N LYS A 96 1.03 4.10 -5.40
CA LYS A 96 -0.05 3.43 -6.13
C LYS A 96 0.49 2.18 -6.86
N GLY A 97 -0.17 1.04 -6.68
CA GLY A 97 0.22 -0.25 -7.25
C GLY A 97 1.21 -1.05 -6.40
N ALA A 98 1.73 -0.55 -5.28
CA ALA A 98 2.54 -1.36 -4.38
C ALA A 98 1.73 -2.55 -3.83
N LEU A 99 2.33 -3.75 -3.87
CA LEU A 99 1.80 -4.99 -3.31
C LEU A 99 2.46 -5.22 -1.94
N ALA A 100 1.65 -5.27 -0.88
CA ALA A 100 2.14 -5.39 0.48
C ALA A 100 1.35 -6.40 1.30
N ALA A 101 2.00 -6.96 2.31
CA ALA A 101 1.39 -7.95 3.19
C ALA A 101 0.56 -7.29 4.29
N ALA A 102 -0.65 -7.80 4.53
CA ALA A 102 -1.46 -7.36 5.66
C ALA A 102 -0.89 -7.88 6.98
N ARG A 103 -1.16 -7.18 8.07
CA ARG A 103 -0.77 -7.61 9.42
C ARG A 103 -1.72 -7.08 10.49
N GLN A 104 -1.68 -7.67 11.66
CA GLN A 104 -2.37 -7.17 12.83
C GLN A 104 -1.70 -5.90 13.39
N PRO A 105 -2.47 -5.04 14.13
CA PRO A 105 -1.93 -3.86 14.80
C PRO A 105 -0.82 -4.19 15.80
N ASP A 106 0.06 -3.24 16.06
CA ASP A 106 1.25 -3.41 16.92
C ASP A 106 0.94 -3.92 18.33
N GLN A 107 -0.21 -3.54 18.90
CA GLN A 107 -0.64 -4.01 20.23
C GLN A 107 -0.80 -5.54 20.30
N ALA A 108 -1.25 -6.15 19.19
CA ALA A 108 -1.41 -7.61 19.07
C ALA A 108 -0.23 -8.28 18.34
N ASN A 109 0.63 -7.51 17.70
CA ASN A 109 1.72 -7.99 16.86
C ASN A 109 2.93 -7.04 16.90
N PRO A 110 3.61 -6.94 18.05
CA PRO A 110 4.74 -6.01 18.21
C PRO A 110 5.96 -6.32 17.34
N LYS A 111 6.04 -7.55 16.82
CA LYS A 111 7.09 -7.96 15.87
C LYS A 111 6.76 -7.61 14.42
N LYS A 112 5.61 -6.98 14.15
CA LYS A 112 5.13 -6.60 12.82
C LYS A 112 5.11 -7.77 11.81
N MET A 113 4.92 -9.00 12.28
CA MET A 113 4.84 -10.18 11.41
C MET A 113 3.65 -10.07 10.46
N SER A 114 3.86 -10.45 9.23
CA SER A 114 2.82 -10.43 8.18
C SER A 114 1.89 -11.63 8.28
N SER A 115 0.64 -11.45 7.84
CA SER A 115 -0.24 -12.58 7.55
C SER A 115 0.38 -13.47 6.48
N ALA A 116 0.21 -14.78 6.61
CA ALA A 116 0.71 -15.74 5.64
C ALA A 116 0.04 -15.62 4.27
N SER A 117 -1.21 -15.14 4.20
CA SER A 117 -1.94 -15.12 2.94
C SER A 117 -2.54 -13.76 2.58
N GLN A 118 -2.95 -12.95 3.56
CA GLN A 118 -3.62 -11.70 3.25
C GLN A 118 -2.65 -10.63 2.74
N PHE A 119 -3.00 -10.02 1.63
CA PHE A 119 -2.24 -8.93 1.00
C PHE A 119 -3.16 -7.76 0.64
N TYR A 120 -2.55 -6.63 0.31
CA TYR A 120 -3.26 -5.52 -0.28
C TYR A 120 -2.46 -4.89 -1.42
N ILE A 121 -3.19 -4.26 -2.34
CA ILE A 121 -2.62 -3.42 -3.39
C ILE A 121 -3.01 -1.98 -3.06
N VAL A 122 -2.04 -1.09 -3.04
CA VAL A 122 -2.26 0.33 -2.78
C VAL A 122 -2.99 0.94 -3.96
N HIS A 123 -4.19 1.48 -3.71
CA HIS A 123 -4.89 2.35 -4.64
C HIS A 123 -4.38 3.78 -4.49
N GLY A 124 -4.28 4.25 -3.23
CA GLY A 124 -3.70 5.53 -2.87
C GLY A 124 -4.48 6.76 -3.34
N LYS A 125 -4.02 7.93 -2.88
CA LYS A 125 -4.41 9.25 -3.42
C LYS A 125 -3.13 10.04 -3.72
N ILE A 126 -3.23 11.02 -4.60
CA ILE A 126 -2.17 12.03 -4.80
C ILE A 126 -2.27 13.03 -3.65
N PHE A 127 -1.12 13.38 -3.08
CA PHE A 127 -1.02 14.34 -1.99
C PHE A 127 -0.50 15.68 -2.47
N SER A 128 -0.90 16.77 -1.83
CA SER A 128 -0.18 18.03 -1.96
C SER A 128 1.13 17.98 -1.15
N LYS A 129 2.06 18.89 -1.47
CA LYS A 129 3.29 19.03 -0.70
C LYS A 129 3.01 19.37 0.76
N GLU A 130 2.03 20.23 0.99
CA GLU A 130 1.61 20.68 2.31
C GLU A 130 1.06 19.51 3.14
N GLU A 131 0.22 18.63 2.55
CA GLU A 131 -0.29 17.44 3.24
C GLU A 131 0.84 16.51 3.73
N LEU A 132 1.95 16.45 2.99
CA LEU A 132 3.08 15.59 3.30
C LEU A 132 4.08 16.21 4.27
N THR A 133 4.24 17.53 4.24
CA THR A 133 5.30 18.25 4.98
C THR A 133 4.79 18.98 6.22
N ILE A 134 3.48 18.95 6.49
CA ILE A 134 2.90 19.54 7.72
C ILE A 134 2.55 18.43 8.72
N ASP A 135 2.82 18.68 9.99
CA ASP A 135 2.36 17.82 11.07
C ASP A 135 0.86 18.03 11.31
N GLN A 136 0.04 17.18 10.67
CA GLN A 136 -1.41 17.24 10.74
C GLN A 136 -1.95 17.09 12.17
N PHE A 137 -1.28 16.26 12.99
CA PHE A 137 -1.69 16.08 14.37
C PHE A 137 -1.45 17.36 15.19
N ALA A 138 -0.24 17.90 15.11
CA ALA A 138 0.11 19.15 15.78
C ALA A 138 -0.72 20.34 15.27
N LEU A 139 -0.98 20.42 13.95
CA LEU A 139 -1.86 21.41 13.34
C LEU A 139 -3.29 21.34 13.92
N ASN A 140 -3.87 20.14 13.96
CA ASN A 140 -5.22 19.95 14.50
C ASN A 140 -5.30 20.29 15.98
N GLN A 141 -4.27 19.95 16.75
CA GLN A 141 -4.14 20.31 18.15
C GLN A 141 -4.08 21.84 18.32
N GLY A 142 -3.23 22.49 17.53
CA GLY A 142 -3.07 23.95 17.53
C GLY A 142 -4.34 24.69 17.13
N LEU A 143 -5.03 24.21 16.11
CA LEU A 143 -6.33 24.74 15.69
C LEU A 143 -7.39 24.58 16.80
N SER A 144 -7.43 23.40 17.45
CA SER A 144 -8.36 23.18 18.56
C SER A 144 -8.15 24.15 19.72
N GLU A 145 -6.88 24.47 20.03
CA GLU A 145 -6.55 25.45 21.07
C GLU A 145 -6.90 26.86 20.62
N LEU A 146 -6.54 27.22 19.39
CA LEU A 146 -6.83 28.54 18.82
C LEU A 146 -8.34 28.84 18.82
N MET A 147 -9.17 27.86 18.44
CA MET A 147 -10.63 28.01 18.38
C MET A 147 -11.32 28.13 19.75
N LYS A 148 -10.61 27.97 20.86
CA LYS A 148 -11.16 28.30 22.21
C LYS A 148 -11.20 29.80 22.47
N ASN A 149 -10.43 30.59 21.71
CA ASN A 149 -10.42 32.05 21.85
C ASN A 149 -11.51 32.67 20.97
N PRO A 150 -12.45 33.48 21.53
CA PRO A 150 -13.54 34.09 20.78
C PRO A 150 -13.10 34.93 19.57
N SER A 151 -11.87 35.45 19.58
CA SER A 151 -11.32 36.19 18.41
C SER A 151 -11.25 35.35 17.15
N TYR A 152 -11.34 34.03 17.25
CA TYR A 152 -11.30 33.07 16.12
C TYR A 152 -12.63 32.35 15.90
N ASP A 153 -13.74 32.85 16.43
CA ASP A 153 -15.07 32.23 16.28
C ASP A 153 -15.46 32.00 14.82
N THR A 154 -15.08 32.89 13.92
CA THR A 154 -15.33 32.72 12.49
C THR A 154 -14.65 31.46 11.93
N ILE A 155 -13.43 31.16 12.37
CA ILE A 155 -12.70 29.94 11.99
C ILE A 155 -13.43 28.72 12.57
N ALA A 156 -13.78 28.77 13.86
CA ALA A 156 -14.49 27.69 14.53
C ALA A 156 -15.80 27.33 13.81
N GLN A 157 -16.58 28.36 13.39
CA GLN A 157 -17.83 28.11 12.63
C GLN A 157 -17.61 27.43 11.29
N GLN A 158 -16.53 27.74 10.56
CA GLN A 158 -16.20 27.06 9.30
C GLN A 158 -15.97 25.56 9.54
N PHE A 159 -15.17 25.20 10.55
CA PHE A 159 -14.92 23.79 10.91
C PHE A 159 -16.20 23.08 11.37
N ILE A 160 -17.03 23.72 12.19
CA ILE A 160 -18.31 23.17 12.64
C ILE A 160 -19.22 22.86 11.45
N ASN A 161 -19.32 23.78 10.48
CA ASN A 161 -20.17 23.59 9.29
C ASN A 161 -19.67 22.42 8.43
N LEU A 162 -18.36 22.32 8.20
CA LEU A 162 -17.77 21.20 7.44
C LEU A 162 -17.97 19.87 8.17
N LYS A 163 -17.80 19.84 9.49
CA LYS A 163 -18.02 18.66 10.33
C LYS A 163 -19.49 18.18 10.27
N ARG A 164 -20.45 19.11 10.38
CA ARG A 164 -21.89 18.80 10.24
C ARG A 164 -22.24 18.24 8.87
N GLY A 165 -21.57 18.71 7.82
CA GLY A 165 -21.72 18.21 6.45
C GLY A 165 -20.95 16.91 6.16
N ASN A 166 -20.25 16.34 7.15
CA ASN A 166 -19.35 15.17 6.99
C ASN A 166 -18.28 15.38 5.90
N LYS A 167 -17.81 16.63 5.72
CA LYS A 167 -16.88 17.06 4.68
C LYS A 167 -15.44 17.01 5.20
N ILE A 168 -14.94 15.82 5.48
CA ILE A 168 -13.65 15.61 6.15
C ILE A 168 -12.48 16.12 5.29
N GLU A 169 -12.50 15.86 3.97
CA GLU A 169 -11.43 16.32 3.08
C GLU A 169 -11.37 17.85 2.98
N GLU A 170 -12.53 18.52 2.84
CA GLU A 170 -12.60 19.99 2.85
C GLU A 170 -12.12 20.57 4.21
N MET A 171 -12.39 19.86 5.29
CA MET A 171 -11.92 20.25 6.64
C MET A 171 -10.39 20.15 6.75
N ASN A 172 -9.79 19.09 6.21
CA ASN A 172 -8.33 18.93 6.17
C ASN A 172 -7.68 20.02 5.31
N GLN A 173 -8.24 20.32 4.14
CA GLN A 173 -7.76 21.38 3.26
C GLN A 173 -7.90 22.77 3.91
N LEU A 174 -8.99 22.99 4.66
CA LEU A 174 -9.17 24.23 5.43
C LEU A 174 -8.10 24.35 6.51
N ALA A 175 -7.79 23.26 7.23
CA ALA A 175 -6.78 23.25 8.27
C ALA A 175 -5.42 23.71 7.75
N LEU A 176 -5.00 23.23 6.58
CA LEU A 176 -3.72 23.61 5.97
C LEU A 176 -3.60 25.10 5.68
N ARG A 177 -4.70 25.81 5.42
CA ARG A 177 -4.67 27.27 5.22
C ARG A 177 -4.32 28.06 6.49
N TYR A 178 -4.44 27.44 7.64
CA TYR A 178 -4.17 28.09 8.93
C TYR A 178 -2.83 27.71 9.57
N VAL A 179 -1.96 27.01 8.82
CA VAL A 179 -0.62 26.59 9.30
C VAL A 179 0.16 27.79 9.84
N GLU A 180 0.32 28.85 9.05
CA GLU A 180 1.10 30.04 9.41
C GLU A 180 0.49 30.76 10.62
N LEU A 181 -0.84 30.80 10.72
CA LEU A 181 -1.52 31.38 11.87
C LEU A 181 -1.24 30.60 13.15
N VAL A 182 -1.33 29.26 13.08
CA VAL A 182 -1.06 28.40 14.26
C VAL A 182 0.41 28.50 14.65
N GLU A 183 1.35 28.44 13.69
CA GLU A 183 2.77 28.63 13.95
C GLU A 183 3.06 29.98 14.62
N SER A 184 2.44 31.06 14.11
CA SER A 184 2.59 32.42 14.64
C SER A 184 2.07 32.57 16.05
N VAL A 185 0.86 32.07 16.33
CA VAL A 185 0.18 32.25 17.66
C VAL A 185 0.84 31.37 18.71
N GLN A 186 1.29 30.17 18.36
CA GLN A 186 1.84 29.20 19.32
C GLN A 186 3.36 29.22 19.43
N GLY A 187 4.06 29.88 18.50
CA GLY A 187 5.52 29.94 18.49
C GLY A 187 6.19 28.61 18.19
N VAL A 188 5.51 27.72 17.42
CA VAL A 188 6.00 26.39 17.05
C VAL A 188 6.14 26.25 15.53
N SER A 189 6.99 25.34 15.08
CA SER A 189 7.02 24.94 13.67
C SER A 189 6.23 23.63 13.49
N LEU A 190 5.33 23.64 12.52
CA LEU A 190 4.54 22.48 12.14
C LEU A 190 5.15 21.72 10.94
N ARG A 191 6.30 22.18 10.45
CA ARG A 191 6.91 21.62 9.23
C ARG A 191 7.76 20.40 9.53
N LYS A 192 7.53 19.34 8.73
CA LYS A 192 8.29 18.09 8.76
C LYS A 192 9.18 18.01 7.53
N ASN A 193 10.36 17.48 7.71
CA ASN A 193 11.23 17.14 6.58
C ASN A 193 10.78 15.80 5.98
N MET A 194 10.61 15.78 4.68
CA MET A 194 10.41 14.56 3.89
C MET A 194 11.51 14.49 2.82
N ALA A 195 12.07 13.32 2.57
CA ALA A 195 13.05 13.11 1.52
C ALA A 195 12.43 13.45 0.14
N LEU A 196 13.24 14.03 -0.75
CA LEU A 196 12.72 14.59 -2.02
C LEU A 196 12.11 13.50 -2.92
N ASP A 197 12.73 12.33 -2.98
CA ASP A 197 12.23 11.17 -3.73
C ASP A 197 10.83 10.72 -3.26
N ARG A 198 10.62 10.72 -1.94
CA ARG A 198 9.31 10.39 -1.35
C ARG A 198 8.29 11.49 -1.63
N LEU A 199 8.71 12.75 -1.51
CA LEU A 199 7.83 13.88 -1.81
C LEU A 199 7.36 13.81 -3.26
N GLU A 200 8.30 13.60 -4.20
CA GLU A 200 7.99 13.46 -5.62
C GLU A 200 7.06 12.27 -5.87
N ALA A 201 7.39 11.09 -5.33
CA ALA A 201 6.57 9.90 -5.52
C ALA A 201 5.11 10.09 -5.08
N TYR A 202 4.87 10.63 -3.89
CA TYR A 202 3.52 10.79 -3.37
C TYR A 202 2.74 11.99 -3.94
N THR A 203 3.44 12.99 -4.49
CA THR A 203 2.80 14.11 -5.20
C THR A 203 2.51 13.81 -6.66
N THR A 204 3.12 12.78 -7.26
CA THR A 204 2.93 12.38 -8.66
C THR A 204 2.17 11.09 -8.81
N LEU A 205 2.66 9.99 -8.22
CA LEU A 205 2.03 8.67 -8.29
C LEU A 205 0.92 8.49 -7.25
N GLY A 206 1.02 9.22 -6.15
CA GLY A 206 0.15 9.02 -5.00
C GLY A 206 0.49 7.76 -4.22
N GLY A 207 -0.34 7.43 -3.22
CA GLY A 207 -0.10 6.25 -2.41
C GLY A 207 -0.65 6.33 -1.00
N ALA A 208 0.05 5.67 -0.05
CA ALA A 208 -0.28 5.60 1.38
C ALA A 208 0.98 5.79 2.25
N PRO A 209 1.57 7.00 2.29
CA PRO A 209 2.88 7.26 2.92
C PRO A 209 2.95 6.90 4.41
N HIS A 210 1.82 6.84 5.10
CA HIS A 210 1.74 6.47 6.52
C HIS A 210 2.01 4.98 6.79
N LEU A 211 2.05 4.14 5.73
CA LEU A 211 2.37 2.71 5.84
C LEU A 211 3.87 2.42 5.62
N ASP A 212 4.63 3.40 5.18
CA ASP A 212 6.06 3.19 4.91
C ASP A 212 6.84 2.86 6.19
N ASN A 213 7.75 1.90 6.08
CA ASN A 213 8.51 1.32 7.19
C ASN A 213 7.65 0.62 8.26
N GLU A 214 6.36 0.40 7.98
CA GLU A 214 5.43 -0.26 8.88
C GLU A 214 4.95 -1.62 8.37
N TYR A 215 4.94 -1.81 7.03
CA TYR A 215 4.47 -3.02 6.38
C TYR A 215 5.48 -3.50 5.35
N THR A 216 5.54 -4.81 5.13
CA THR A 216 6.39 -5.40 4.08
C THR A 216 5.75 -5.17 2.72
N ILE A 217 6.44 -4.42 1.86
CA ILE A 217 6.15 -4.33 0.43
C ILE A 217 6.95 -5.44 -0.26
N PHE A 218 6.27 -6.36 -0.93
CA PHE A 218 6.94 -7.52 -1.54
C PHE A 218 6.74 -7.63 -3.05
N GLY A 219 6.17 -6.59 -3.66
CA GLY A 219 5.99 -6.51 -5.09
C GLY A 219 5.29 -5.24 -5.54
N ARG A 220 4.95 -5.20 -6.82
CA ARG A 220 4.19 -4.11 -7.41
C ARG A 220 3.39 -4.55 -8.62
N VAL A 221 2.31 -3.85 -8.89
CA VAL A 221 1.55 -3.96 -10.13
C VAL A 221 2.39 -3.41 -11.29
N VAL A 222 2.55 -4.19 -12.33
CA VAL A 222 3.23 -3.80 -13.57
C VAL A 222 2.27 -3.61 -14.74
N ALA A 223 1.05 -4.20 -14.66
CA ALA A 223 -0.06 -3.96 -15.59
C ALA A 223 -1.40 -4.21 -14.88
N GLY A 224 -2.47 -3.55 -15.32
CA GLY A 224 -3.81 -3.71 -14.74
C GLY A 224 -4.10 -2.77 -13.56
N LEU A 225 -3.44 -1.62 -13.47
CA LEU A 225 -3.78 -0.59 -12.45
C LEU A 225 -5.22 -0.08 -12.60
N GLU A 226 -5.75 -0.05 -13.81
CA GLU A 226 -7.15 0.28 -14.09
C GLU A 226 -8.12 -0.75 -13.51
N VAL A 227 -7.71 -2.02 -13.40
CA VAL A 227 -8.50 -3.07 -12.72
C VAL A 227 -8.52 -2.81 -11.19
N VAL A 228 -7.39 -2.39 -10.62
CA VAL A 228 -7.33 -1.97 -9.21
C VAL A 228 -8.26 -0.78 -8.97
N ASP A 229 -8.30 0.19 -9.89
CA ASP A 229 -9.20 1.36 -9.80
C ASP A 229 -10.68 0.95 -9.88
N GLN A 230 -11.02 -0.05 -10.72
CA GLN A 230 -12.38 -0.60 -10.80
C GLN A 230 -12.77 -1.30 -9.49
N ILE A 231 -11.92 -2.17 -8.94
CA ILE A 231 -12.13 -2.80 -7.63
C ILE A 231 -12.31 -1.72 -6.55
N ALA A 232 -11.45 -0.69 -6.53
CA ALA A 232 -11.52 0.39 -5.53
C ALA A 232 -12.79 1.26 -5.65
N SER A 233 -13.53 1.13 -6.75
CA SER A 233 -14.72 1.93 -7.04
C SER A 233 -16.04 1.21 -6.77
N VAL A 234 -16.01 -0.06 -6.34
CA VAL A 234 -17.24 -0.80 -6.03
C VAL A 234 -17.94 -0.25 -4.79
N SER A 235 -19.24 -0.49 -4.72
CA SER A 235 -20.02 -0.16 -3.53
C SER A 235 -19.62 -1.05 -2.36
N VAL A 236 -19.39 -0.43 -1.21
CA VAL A 236 -19.00 -1.12 0.02
C VAL A 236 -20.03 -0.93 1.13
N GLY A 237 -20.19 -1.94 1.94
CA GLY A 237 -21.04 -1.95 3.13
C GLY A 237 -20.24 -1.74 4.42
N ARG A 238 -20.70 -2.39 5.48
CA ARG A 238 -20.05 -2.33 6.80
C ARG A 238 -18.61 -2.84 6.72
N ALA A 239 -17.71 -2.22 7.46
CA ALA A 239 -16.28 -2.56 7.51
C ALA A 239 -15.54 -2.47 6.15
N ASN A 240 -16.05 -1.67 5.20
CA ASN A 240 -15.53 -1.53 3.84
C ASN A 240 -15.51 -2.85 3.04
N GLN A 241 -16.38 -3.78 3.37
CA GLN A 241 -16.56 -5.00 2.59
C GLN A 241 -17.39 -4.70 1.34
N PRO A 242 -16.97 -5.13 0.13
CA PRO A 242 -17.79 -5.04 -1.07
C PRO A 242 -19.19 -5.63 -0.85
N ILE A 243 -20.23 -4.95 -1.36
CA ILE A 243 -21.62 -5.45 -1.26
C ILE A 243 -21.79 -6.69 -2.13
N GLU A 244 -21.20 -6.69 -3.33
CA GLU A 244 -21.14 -7.85 -4.20
C GLU A 244 -19.80 -8.54 -4.00
N GLU A 245 -19.83 -9.87 -3.91
CA GLU A 245 -18.61 -10.66 -3.72
C GLU A 245 -17.69 -10.55 -4.94
N LEU A 246 -16.43 -10.17 -4.69
CA LEU A 246 -15.40 -10.05 -5.70
C LEU A 246 -14.36 -11.14 -5.48
N PHE A 247 -14.39 -12.14 -6.34
CA PHE A 247 -13.45 -13.25 -6.28
C PHE A 247 -12.19 -12.99 -7.10
N MET A 248 -11.14 -13.73 -6.77
CA MET A 248 -9.91 -13.79 -7.56
C MET A 248 -9.49 -15.24 -7.81
N THR A 249 -8.75 -15.43 -8.91
CA THR A 249 -7.91 -16.61 -9.15
C THR A 249 -6.51 -16.14 -9.50
N MET A 250 -5.50 -16.97 -9.28
CA MET A 250 -4.12 -16.57 -9.54
C MET A 250 -3.36 -17.64 -10.30
N GLU A 251 -2.47 -17.19 -11.18
CA GLU A 251 -1.54 -18.05 -11.92
C GLU A 251 -0.17 -17.40 -12.05
N ILE A 252 0.84 -18.24 -12.22
CA ILE A 252 2.24 -17.82 -12.38
C ILE A 252 2.63 -17.81 -13.83
N GLU A 253 3.36 -16.75 -14.23
CA GLU A 253 3.96 -16.59 -15.54
C GLU A 253 5.47 -16.36 -15.38
N GLU A 254 6.30 -17.22 -15.94
CA GLU A 254 7.75 -17.01 -15.98
C GLU A 254 8.11 -16.20 -17.22
N VAL A 255 8.68 -15.00 -17.01
CA VAL A 255 8.96 -14.05 -18.10
C VAL A 255 10.42 -13.64 -18.07
N PRO A 256 11.12 -13.52 -19.22
CA PRO A 256 12.46 -12.96 -19.26
C PRO A 256 12.50 -11.56 -18.66
N LYS A 257 13.49 -11.26 -17.80
CA LYS A 257 13.67 -9.94 -17.18
C LYS A 257 13.69 -8.82 -18.21
N LYS A 258 14.37 -9.05 -19.35
CA LYS A 258 14.41 -8.12 -20.46
C LYS A 258 13.01 -7.80 -21.00
N GLU A 259 12.15 -8.80 -21.17
CA GLU A 259 10.78 -8.60 -21.63
C GLU A 259 9.96 -7.81 -20.60
N ILE A 260 10.16 -8.07 -19.30
CA ILE A 260 9.51 -7.31 -18.22
C ILE A 260 9.90 -5.84 -18.32
N THR A 261 11.19 -5.54 -18.53
CA THR A 261 11.68 -4.16 -18.70
C THR A 261 11.08 -3.50 -19.95
N GLU A 262 11.13 -4.18 -21.10
CA GLU A 262 10.66 -3.63 -22.38
C GLU A 262 9.14 -3.40 -22.41
N LYS A 263 8.39 -4.33 -21.83
CA LYS A 263 6.91 -4.30 -21.90
C LYS A 263 6.26 -3.49 -20.79
N TYR A 264 6.84 -3.51 -19.58
CA TYR A 264 6.24 -2.91 -18.39
C TYR A 264 7.07 -1.75 -17.81
N GLY A 265 8.23 -1.44 -18.39
CA GLY A 265 9.09 -0.35 -17.93
C GLY A 265 9.71 -0.57 -16.55
N TYR A 266 9.73 -1.80 -16.04
CA TYR A 266 10.37 -2.09 -14.75
C TYR A 266 11.88 -2.18 -14.93
N ILE A 267 12.60 -1.34 -14.17
CA ILE A 267 14.07 -1.33 -14.17
C ILE A 267 14.51 -2.14 -12.95
N TYR A 268 15.22 -3.25 -13.22
CA TYR A 268 15.82 -4.05 -12.15
C TYR A 268 16.95 -3.26 -11.48
N PRO A 269 17.09 -3.34 -10.14
CA PRO A 269 18.28 -2.82 -9.47
C PRO A 269 19.54 -3.47 -10.08
N GLU A 270 20.61 -2.69 -10.23
CA GLU A 270 21.90 -3.27 -10.61
C GLU A 270 22.29 -4.29 -9.54
N GLU A 271 22.61 -5.52 -9.97
CA GLU A 271 23.12 -6.54 -9.06
C GLU A 271 24.44 -6.00 -8.50
N SER A 272 24.49 -5.68 -7.20
CA SER A 272 25.73 -5.32 -6.54
C SER A 272 26.68 -6.51 -6.62
N LEU A 273 27.73 -6.36 -7.42
CA LEU A 273 28.84 -7.31 -7.60
C LEU A 273 29.57 -7.62 -6.28
#